data_7184fa7cf8b9f04b1c7894238c7fcb28
#
_entry.id   7184fa7cf8b9f04b1c7894238c7fcb28
#
_cell.length_a   1.000
_cell.length_b   1.000
_cell.length_c   1.000
_cell.angle_alpha   90.00
_cell.angle_beta   90.00
_cell.angle_gamma   90.00
#
_symmetry.space_group_name_H-M   'P 1'
#
loop_
_entity.id
_entity.type
_entity.pdbx_description
1 polymer ?
#
loop_
_entity_poly.entity_id
_entity_poly.type
_entity_poly.pdbx_seq_one_letter_code
_entity_poly.pdbx_strand_id
1 'polypeptide(L)'
;MDDIRFIGNRSSGKQGAEIAKCLQNLEADVTLVIGPVNLELAGLTNVVRVESAEQMNDAVIETGPFDIAICAAAVSDWRPKEKAKTKIKKSSIGEPQFLELVENPDILKNICAAENRPNLVIGFAAETNDLLTNARLKLKNKGCDWIVANKVTAQSNNMGGGENEVIIIKKNEEVKVARQSKEGIAKLICRKIVEEFLG
;
A
#
# COMPACT_ATOMS: atom_id res chain seq x y z
N MET A 1 1.34 8.91 -17.82
CA MET A 1 1.10 9.05 -19.26
C MET A 1 1.87 10.24 -19.81
N ASP A 2 1.58 11.43 -19.36
CA ASP A 2 2.31 12.68 -19.66
C ASP A 2 2.44 13.50 -18.36
N ASP A 3 2.88 14.76 -18.44
CA ASP A 3 3.10 15.59 -17.24
C ASP A 3 1.81 15.98 -16.48
N ILE A 4 0.64 15.68 -17.06
CA ILE A 4 -0.66 16.05 -16.46
C ILE A 4 -1.48 14.80 -16.10
N ARG A 5 -1.36 13.72 -16.88
CA ARG A 5 -2.21 12.53 -16.76
C ARG A 5 -1.40 11.32 -16.34
N PHE A 6 -1.91 10.57 -15.38
CA PHE A 6 -1.30 9.35 -14.88
C PHE A 6 -2.33 8.21 -14.82
N ILE A 7 -1.84 6.96 -14.75
CA ILE A 7 -2.61 5.77 -14.42
C ILE A 7 -2.30 5.46 -12.96
N GLY A 8 -3.34 5.26 -12.15
CA GLY A 8 -3.15 4.97 -10.74
C GLY A 8 -4.41 4.44 -10.09
N ASN A 9 -4.25 3.80 -8.96
CA ASN A 9 -5.33 3.31 -8.13
C ASN A 9 -5.83 4.41 -7.19
N ARG A 10 -7.14 4.44 -6.94
CA ARG A 10 -7.72 5.36 -5.96
C ARG A 10 -7.32 4.95 -4.55
N SER A 11 -6.67 5.83 -3.83
CA SER A 11 -6.35 5.64 -2.41
C SER A 11 -6.26 6.99 -1.72
N SER A 12 -6.63 7.04 -0.44
CA SER A 12 -6.50 8.27 0.38
C SER A 12 -5.19 8.33 1.16
N GLY A 13 -4.43 7.24 1.24
CA GLY A 13 -3.25 7.15 2.09
C GLY A 13 -3.51 7.12 3.61
N LYS A 14 -4.76 7.38 4.05
CA LYS A 14 -5.10 7.51 5.48
C LYS A 14 -4.69 6.31 6.32
N GLN A 15 -4.92 5.08 5.85
CA GLN A 15 -4.63 3.89 6.66
C GLN A 15 -3.12 3.75 6.94
N GLY A 16 -2.27 3.96 5.92
CA GLY A 16 -0.82 3.95 6.09
C GLY A 16 -0.33 5.06 7.02
N ALA A 17 -0.88 6.27 6.86
CA ALA A 17 -0.53 7.41 7.72
C ALA A 17 -0.94 7.19 9.19
N GLU A 18 -2.13 6.63 9.47
CA GLU A 18 -2.57 6.32 10.84
C GLU A 18 -1.71 5.22 11.49
N ILE A 19 -1.27 4.23 10.72
CA ILE A 19 -0.33 3.20 11.21
C ILE A 19 1.03 3.84 11.52
N ALA A 20 1.55 4.67 10.63
CA ALA A 20 2.83 5.37 10.84
C ALA A 20 2.80 6.23 12.10
N LYS A 21 1.74 7.03 12.30
CA LYS A 21 1.54 7.83 13.53
C LYS A 21 1.47 6.96 14.78
N CYS A 22 0.74 5.85 14.70
CA CYS A 22 0.58 4.94 15.84
C CYS A 22 1.91 4.31 16.24
N LEU A 23 2.71 3.83 15.27
CA LEU A 23 4.04 3.26 15.54
C LEU A 23 5.01 4.32 16.09
N GLN A 24 5.01 5.53 15.52
CA GLN A 24 5.84 6.62 16.03
C GLN A 24 5.47 7.00 17.48
N ASN A 25 4.18 6.96 17.85
CA ASN A 25 3.73 7.17 19.23
C ASN A 25 4.13 6.04 20.17
N LEU A 26 4.49 4.88 19.64
CA LEU A 26 5.09 3.74 20.36
C LEU A 26 6.63 3.77 20.32
N GLU A 27 7.20 4.95 20.00
CA GLU A 27 8.65 5.20 19.98
C GLU A 27 9.41 4.42 18.89
N ALA A 28 8.71 3.90 17.87
CA ALA A 28 9.37 3.33 16.70
C ALA A 28 9.97 4.43 15.81
N ASP A 29 11.14 4.18 15.24
CA ASP A 29 11.70 5.00 14.16
C ASP A 29 10.96 4.66 12.85
N VAL A 30 10.13 5.58 12.38
CA VAL A 30 9.21 5.36 11.27
C VAL A 30 9.57 6.24 10.08
N THR A 31 9.85 5.63 8.93
CA THR A 31 9.87 6.32 7.64
C THR A 31 8.60 5.99 6.85
N LEU A 32 7.81 7.01 6.54
CA LEU A 32 6.63 6.90 5.69
C LEU A 32 6.97 7.25 4.24
N VAL A 33 7.01 6.25 3.35
CA VAL A 33 7.08 6.46 1.90
C VAL A 33 5.65 6.58 1.37
N ILE A 34 5.31 7.72 0.75
CA ILE A 34 3.94 8.03 0.35
C ILE A 34 3.84 8.60 -1.07
N GLY A 35 2.89 8.09 -1.85
CA GLY A 35 2.58 8.57 -3.20
C GLY A 35 1.75 9.86 -3.21
N PRO A 36 1.26 10.27 -4.40
CA PRO A 36 0.54 11.52 -4.60
C PRO A 36 -0.87 11.47 -4.00
N VAL A 37 -0.99 11.71 -2.71
CA VAL A 37 -2.25 11.81 -1.96
C VAL A 37 -2.39 13.19 -1.33
N ASN A 38 -3.62 13.71 -1.27
CA ASN A 38 -3.91 14.95 -0.57
C ASN A 38 -4.26 14.63 0.89
N LEU A 39 -3.22 14.47 1.72
CA LEU A 39 -3.34 14.14 3.13
C LEU A 39 -2.37 15.00 3.95
N GLU A 40 -2.89 15.55 5.04
CA GLU A 40 -2.08 16.23 6.03
C GLU A 40 -1.32 15.21 6.89
N LEU A 41 0.01 15.34 6.93
CA LEU A 41 0.92 14.40 7.60
C LEU A 41 1.55 15.02 8.86
N ALA A 42 0.85 15.99 9.46
CA ALA A 42 1.32 16.62 10.69
C ALA A 42 1.60 15.57 11.78
N GLY A 43 2.72 15.75 12.46
CA GLY A 43 3.18 14.85 13.52
C GLY A 43 4.03 13.67 13.07
N LEU A 44 4.21 13.43 11.77
CA LEU A 44 5.18 12.46 11.26
C LEU A 44 6.54 13.13 11.01
N THR A 45 7.61 12.53 11.51
CA THR A 45 8.96 13.12 11.48
C THR A 45 9.71 12.80 10.20
N ASN A 46 9.53 11.60 9.65
CA ASN A 46 10.28 11.16 8.47
C ASN A 46 9.30 10.73 7.35
N VAL A 47 9.16 11.58 6.33
CA VAL A 47 8.23 11.38 5.22
C VAL A 47 8.95 11.55 3.89
N VAL A 48 8.96 10.48 3.09
CA VAL A 48 9.48 10.45 1.72
C VAL A 48 8.30 10.49 0.75
N ARG A 49 8.17 11.57 -0.02
CA ARG A 49 7.13 11.74 -1.04
C ARG A 49 7.64 11.26 -2.40
N VAL A 50 6.84 10.45 -3.08
CA VAL A 50 7.14 9.88 -4.40
C VAL A 50 5.95 10.03 -5.34
N GLU A 51 6.22 10.05 -6.65
CA GLU A 51 5.21 10.26 -7.69
C GLU A 51 4.88 8.98 -8.49
N SER A 52 5.74 7.95 -8.42
CA SER A 52 5.59 6.72 -9.20
C SER A 52 5.89 5.47 -8.38
N ALA A 53 5.45 4.31 -8.90
CA ALA A 53 5.76 3.02 -8.31
C ALA A 53 7.26 2.71 -8.32
N GLU A 54 7.96 3.15 -9.36
CA GLU A 54 9.43 3.00 -9.48
C GLU A 54 10.13 3.80 -8.38
N GLN A 55 9.79 5.08 -8.22
CA GLN A 55 10.32 5.92 -7.15
C GLN A 55 10.00 5.38 -5.75
N MET A 56 8.78 4.79 -5.57
CA MET A 56 8.42 4.16 -4.31
C MET A 56 9.28 2.94 -4.03
N ASN A 57 9.52 2.10 -5.03
CA ASN A 57 10.41 0.95 -4.91
C ASN A 57 11.82 1.37 -4.53
N ASP A 58 12.38 2.37 -5.23
CA ASP A 58 13.73 2.86 -5.00
C ASP A 58 13.87 3.49 -3.60
N ALA A 59 12.91 4.32 -3.19
CA ALA A 59 12.87 4.92 -1.87
C ALA A 59 12.80 3.87 -0.75
N VAL A 60 12.07 2.76 -0.94
CA VAL A 60 12.01 1.67 0.03
C VAL A 60 13.37 0.95 0.13
N ILE A 61 14.04 0.72 -0.99
CA ILE A 61 15.37 0.09 -1.01
C ILE A 61 16.40 0.99 -0.33
N GLU A 62 16.38 2.28 -0.62
CA GLU A 62 17.32 3.27 -0.06
C GLU A 62 17.10 3.51 1.45
N THR A 63 15.88 3.35 1.94
CA THR A 63 15.55 3.55 3.37
C THR A 63 16.05 2.40 4.25
N GLY A 64 16.20 1.19 3.72
CA GLY A 64 16.61 0.01 4.49
C GLY A 64 18.04 0.09 5.07
N PRO A 65 18.40 -0.80 6.01
CA PRO A 65 17.57 -1.89 6.53
C PRO A 65 16.53 -1.45 7.57
N PHE A 66 15.45 -2.19 7.70
CA PHE A 66 14.39 -1.97 8.70
C PHE A 66 13.88 -3.31 9.26
N ASP A 67 13.36 -3.30 10.49
CA ASP A 67 12.85 -4.51 11.16
C ASP A 67 11.46 -4.91 10.66
N ILE A 68 10.66 -3.91 10.28
CA ILE A 68 9.26 -4.09 9.87
C ILE A 68 8.98 -3.32 8.58
N ALA A 69 8.32 -3.96 7.63
CA ALA A 69 7.78 -3.32 6.43
C ALA A 69 6.26 -3.44 6.38
N ILE A 70 5.55 -2.33 6.15
CA ILE A 70 4.08 -2.31 6.05
C ILE A 70 3.67 -1.69 4.71
N CYS A 71 3.24 -2.52 3.77
CA CYS A 71 2.88 -2.13 2.41
C CYS A 71 1.37 -1.87 2.30
N ALA A 72 0.94 -0.66 2.65
CA ALA A 72 -0.47 -0.23 2.61
C ALA A 72 -0.83 0.62 1.37
N ALA A 73 0.14 0.95 0.52
CA ALA A 73 -0.09 1.75 -0.69
C ALA A 73 -0.85 0.95 -1.75
N ALA A 74 -1.80 1.59 -2.42
CA ALA A 74 -2.53 1.04 -3.56
C ALA A 74 -1.73 1.30 -4.87
N VAL A 75 -0.58 0.66 -5.00
CA VAL A 75 0.27 0.78 -6.19
C VAL A 75 -0.43 0.18 -7.39
N SER A 76 -0.37 0.84 -8.55
CA SER A 76 -0.89 0.29 -9.82
C SER A 76 0.02 -0.83 -10.31
N ASP A 77 -0.56 -1.92 -10.83
CA ASP A 77 0.20 -3.01 -11.42
C ASP A 77 0.84 -2.62 -12.75
N TRP A 78 0.28 -1.59 -13.41
CA TRP A 78 0.67 -1.20 -14.77
C TRP A 78 1.07 0.28 -14.85
N ARG A 79 2.03 0.57 -15.71
CA ARG A 79 2.40 1.93 -16.14
C ARG A 79 2.57 2.03 -17.65
N PRO A 80 2.45 3.24 -18.25
CA PRO A 80 2.86 3.43 -19.63
C PRO A 80 4.33 3.06 -19.82
N LYS A 81 4.63 2.32 -20.89
CA LYS A 81 6.01 1.95 -21.27
C LYS A 81 6.86 3.18 -21.46
N GLU A 82 6.30 4.19 -22.12
CA GLU A 82 6.96 5.47 -22.35
C GLU A 82 6.12 6.61 -21.78
N LYS A 83 6.76 7.52 -21.06
CA LYS A 83 6.15 8.77 -20.62
C LYS A 83 6.34 9.82 -21.70
N ALA A 84 5.23 10.37 -22.20
CA ALA A 84 5.30 11.48 -23.15
C ALA A 84 5.87 12.75 -22.47
N LYS A 85 6.86 13.39 -23.11
CA LYS A 85 7.49 14.62 -22.61
C LYS A 85 6.57 15.84 -22.64
N THR A 86 5.46 15.75 -23.35
CA THR A 86 4.48 16.82 -23.48
C THR A 86 3.08 16.24 -23.45
N LYS A 87 2.09 17.08 -23.14
CA LYS A 87 0.67 16.66 -23.13
C LYS A 87 0.29 16.01 -24.46
N ILE A 88 -0.17 14.76 -24.40
CA ILE A 88 -0.67 14.03 -25.58
C ILE A 88 -1.88 14.77 -26.15
N LYS A 89 -1.77 15.23 -27.40
CA LYS A 89 -2.88 15.89 -28.11
C LYS A 89 -3.68 14.88 -28.91
N LYS A 90 -4.94 15.17 -29.18
CA LYS A 90 -5.75 14.36 -30.10
C LYS A 90 -5.12 14.46 -31.50
N SER A 91 -4.84 13.30 -32.10
CA SER A 91 -4.24 13.25 -33.46
C SER A 91 -5.28 13.57 -34.54
N SER A 92 -6.44 12.92 -34.48
CA SER A 92 -7.56 13.13 -35.41
C SER A 92 -8.89 12.88 -34.72
N ILE A 93 -9.98 13.45 -35.23
CA ILE A 93 -11.32 13.19 -34.70
C ILE A 93 -11.73 11.77 -35.08
N GLY A 94 -12.00 10.93 -34.04
CA GLY A 94 -12.52 9.58 -34.22
C GLY A 94 -11.48 8.46 -34.31
N GLU A 95 -10.19 8.75 -34.32
CA GLU A 95 -9.16 7.70 -34.28
C GLU A 95 -8.84 7.27 -32.84
N PRO A 96 -8.79 5.94 -32.58
CA PRO A 96 -8.40 5.43 -31.27
C PRO A 96 -6.93 5.71 -31.00
N GLN A 97 -6.62 6.01 -29.74
CA GLN A 97 -5.25 6.14 -29.24
C GLN A 97 -4.88 4.87 -28.48
N PHE A 98 -3.73 4.30 -28.76
CA PHE A 98 -3.20 3.14 -28.09
C PHE A 98 -2.15 3.57 -27.05
N LEU A 99 -2.14 2.91 -25.91
CA LEU A 99 -1.16 3.10 -24.86
C LEU A 99 -0.54 1.74 -24.54
N GLU A 100 0.75 1.58 -24.82
CA GLU A 100 1.49 0.39 -24.42
C GLU A 100 1.75 0.45 -22.92
N LEU A 101 1.37 -0.62 -22.21
CA LEU A 101 1.56 -0.74 -20.78
C LEU A 101 2.63 -1.79 -20.45
N VAL A 102 3.40 -1.54 -19.41
CA VAL A 102 4.36 -2.48 -18.81
C VAL A 102 4.08 -2.59 -17.32
N GLU A 103 4.51 -3.69 -16.72
CA GLU A 103 4.33 -3.93 -15.29
C GLU A 103 5.16 -2.96 -14.44
N ASN A 104 4.59 -2.52 -13.34
CA ASN A 104 5.30 -1.83 -12.28
C ASN A 104 6.10 -2.83 -11.41
N PRO A 105 7.15 -2.38 -10.70
CA PRO A 105 7.82 -3.23 -9.72
C PRO A 105 6.84 -3.69 -8.64
N ASP A 106 6.91 -4.96 -8.28
CA ASP A 106 6.14 -5.55 -7.18
C ASP A 106 6.88 -5.32 -5.85
N ILE A 107 6.65 -4.16 -5.25
CA ILE A 107 7.38 -3.69 -4.06
C ILE A 107 7.26 -4.69 -2.91
N LEU A 108 6.05 -5.21 -2.62
CA LEU A 108 5.84 -6.18 -1.55
C LEU A 108 6.65 -7.47 -1.79
N LYS A 109 6.63 -7.99 -3.02
CA LYS A 109 7.39 -9.17 -3.40
C LYS A 109 8.90 -8.92 -3.33
N ASN A 110 9.35 -7.75 -3.78
CA ASN A 110 10.77 -7.36 -3.73
C ASN A 110 11.28 -7.31 -2.29
N ILE A 111 10.53 -6.70 -1.36
CA ILE A 111 10.87 -6.67 0.07
C ILE A 111 10.94 -8.10 0.64
N CYS A 112 9.97 -8.95 0.33
CA CYS A 112 9.91 -10.32 0.82
C CYS A 112 11.07 -11.21 0.30
N ALA A 113 11.57 -10.91 -0.90
CA ALA A 113 12.66 -11.65 -1.55
C ALA A 113 14.06 -11.08 -1.30
N ALA A 114 14.17 -9.93 -0.61
CA ALA A 114 15.45 -9.28 -0.35
C ALA A 114 16.34 -10.14 0.58
N GLU A 115 17.65 -10.08 0.40
CA GLU A 115 18.62 -10.76 1.28
C GLU A 115 18.52 -10.28 2.74
N ASN A 116 18.30 -8.97 2.91
CA ASN A 116 18.06 -8.31 4.19
C ASN A 116 16.57 -8.11 4.47
N ARG A 117 15.76 -9.16 4.18
CA ARG A 117 14.31 -9.12 4.42
C ARG A 117 13.99 -8.71 5.85
N PRO A 118 13.05 -7.81 6.08
CA PRO A 118 12.56 -7.45 7.42
C PRO A 118 12.06 -8.67 8.20
N ASN A 119 12.15 -8.61 9.53
CA ASN A 119 11.64 -9.66 10.42
C ASN A 119 10.12 -9.84 10.28
N LEU A 120 9.39 -8.73 9.98
CA LEU A 120 7.96 -8.74 9.76
C LEU A 120 7.60 -7.94 8.50
N VAL A 121 6.90 -8.57 7.56
CA VAL A 121 6.39 -7.92 6.36
C VAL A 121 4.86 -8.06 6.31
N ILE A 122 4.17 -6.91 6.32
CA ILE A 122 2.71 -6.82 6.30
C ILE A 122 2.26 -6.22 4.95
N GLY A 123 1.46 -6.98 4.20
CA GLY A 123 0.81 -6.49 2.98
C GLY A 123 -0.65 -6.12 3.21
N PHE A 124 -1.19 -5.30 2.33
CA PHE A 124 -2.62 -5.00 2.27
C PHE A 124 -3.25 -5.58 1.02
N ALA A 125 -4.52 -6.02 1.12
CA ALA A 125 -5.32 -6.50 0.00
C ALA A 125 -6.70 -5.86 0.03
N ALA A 126 -7.06 -5.18 -1.07
CA ALA A 126 -8.40 -4.63 -1.29
C ALA A 126 -9.06 -5.47 -2.38
N GLU A 127 -10.06 -6.26 -2.00
CA GLU A 127 -10.68 -7.25 -2.87
C GLU A 127 -12.16 -6.94 -3.10
N THR A 128 -12.65 -7.17 -4.30
CA THR A 128 -14.06 -6.97 -4.66
C THR A 128 -14.91 -8.21 -4.40
N ASN A 129 -14.32 -9.39 -4.52
CA ASN A 129 -14.94 -10.71 -4.35
C ASN A 129 -13.95 -11.68 -3.69
N ASP A 130 -14.44 -12.79 -3.17
CA ASP A 130 -13.65 -13.91 -2.62
C ASP A 130 -12.49 -13.48 -1.72
N LEU A 131 -12.76 -12.50 -0.83
CA LEU A 131 -11.77 -11.82 0.01
C LEU A 131 -10.77 -12.78 0.68
N LEU A 132 -11.26 -13.85 1.33
CA LEU A 132 -10.39 -14.77 2.06
C LEU A 132 -9.47 -15.57 1.12
N THR A 133 -10.04 -16.10 0.03
CA THR A 133 -9.30 -16.89 -0.95
C THR A 133 -8.20 -16.07 -1.60
N ASN A 134 -8.54 -14.86 -2.07
CA ASN A 134 -7.60 -13.96 -2.73
C ASN A 134 -6.52 -13.47 -1.77
N ALA A 135 -6.88 -13.13 -0.53
CA ALA A 135 -5.91 -12.67 0.47
C ALA A 135 -4.94 -13.79 0.90
N ARG A 136 -5.42 -15.04 1.06
CA ARG A 136 -4.55 -16.21 1.33
C ARG A 136 -3.61 -16.50 0.16
N LEU A 137 -4.11 -16.41 -1.07
CA LEU A 137 -3.30 -16.57 -2.27
C LEU A 137 -2.22 -15.48 -2.35
N LYS A 138 -2.59 -14.23 -2.05
CA LYS A 138 -1.66 -13.10 -1.99
C LYS A 138 -0.58 -13.30 -0.92
N LEU A 139 -0.97 -13.73 0.30
CA LEU A 139 -0.03 -14.07 1.37
C LEU A 139 1.03 -15.07 0.88
N LYS A 140 0.58 -16.17 0.27
CA LYS A 140 1.46 -17.22 -0.25
C LYS A 140 2.34 -16.72 -1.39
N ASN A 141 1.76 -16.03 -2.38
CA ASN A 141 2.48 -15.63 -3.60
C ASN A 141 3.49 -14.49 -3.36
N LYS A 142 3.21 -13.61 -2.41
CA LYS A 142 4.12 -12.51 -2.04
C LYS A 142 5.17 -12.94 -1.02
N GLY A 143 4.89 -13.95 -0.20
CA GLY A 143 5.80 -14.44 0.85
C GLY A 143 5.88 -13.51 2.06
N CYS A 144 4.88 -12.66 2.27
CA CYS A 144 4.78 -11.80 3.45
C CYS A 144 4.21 -12.58 4.65
N ASP A 145 4.34 -12.02 5.85
CA ASP A 145 3.94 -12.68 7.09
C ASP A 145 2.46 -12.47 7.39
N TRP A 146 1.95 -11.25 7.11
CA TRP A 146 0.54 -10.92 7.27
C TRP A 146 -0.04 -10.28 6.01
N ILE A 147 -1.32 -10.52 5.77
CA ILE A 147 -2.16 -9.73 4.87
C ILE A 147 -3.31 -9.11 5.65
N VAL A 148 -3.43 -7.80 5.59
CA VAL A 148 -4.59 -7.05 6.08
C VAL A 148 -5.53 -6.86 4.90
N ALA A 149 -6.60 -7.64 4.87
CA ALA A 149 -7.54 -7.68 3.75
C ALA A 149 -8.84 -6.94 4.08
N ASN A 150 -9.36 -6.15 3.14
CA ASN A 150 -10.66 -5.51 3.24
C ASN A 150 -11.46 -5.67 1.95
N LYS A 151 -12.78 -5.78 2.11
CA LYS A 151 -13.70 -5.82 0.97
C LYS A 151 -13.97 -4.41 0.46
N VAL A 152 -13.78 -4.21 -0.83
CA VAL A 152 -14.07 -2.95 -1.53
C VAL A 152 -15.24 -3.17 -2.47
N THR A 153 -16.25 -2.31 -2.39
CA THR A 153 -17.35 -2.27 -3.36
C THR A 153 -17.46 -0.86 -3.93
N ALA A 154 -18.09 -0.72 -5.09
CA ALA A 154 -18.30 0.61 -5.70
C ALA A 154 -19.07 1.58 -4.79
N GLN A 155 -19.88 1.03 -3.86
CA GLN A 155 -20.66 1.79 -2.88
C GLN A 155 -19.96 1.94 -1.52
N SER A 156 -18.88 1.18 -1.27
CA SER A 156 -18.16 1.28 -0.02
C SER A 156 -17.18 2.46 -0.05
N ASN A 157 -17.28 3.37 0.91
CA ASN A 157 -16.32 4.45 1.13
C ASN A 157 -14.99 3.96 1.74
N ASN A 158 -14.69 2.65 1.69
CA ASN A 158 -13.54 2.04 2.37
C ASN A 158 -12.19 2.59 1.87
N MET A 159 -12.08 2.96 0.59
CA MET A 159 -10.83 3.54 0.06
C MET A 159 -10.67 5.02 0.39
N GLY A 160 -11.75 5.80 0.49
CA GLY A 160 -11.73 7.25 0.79
C GLY A 160 -12.30 7.62 2.16
N GLY A 161 -13.14 6.76 2.77
CA GLY A 161 -13.81 7.02 4.04
C GLY A 161 -12.91 6.95 5.27
N GLY A 162 -13.49 7.33 6.42
CA GLY A 162 -12.82 7.31 7.73
C GLY A 162 -12.83 5.95 8.43
N GLU A 163 -13.66 5.00 7.99
CA GLU A 163 -13.84 3.68 8.60
C GLU A 163 -13.47 2.56 7.64
N ASN A 164 -13.20 1.39 8.20
CA ASN A 164 -12.94 0.17 7.44
C ASN A 164 -13.32 -1.07 8.28
N GLU A 165 -13.48 -2.21 7.62
CA GLU A 165 -13.59 -3.55 8.19
C GLU A 165 -12.51 -4.40 7.54
N VAL A 166 -11.71 -5.08 8.34
CA VAL A 166 -10.56 -5.84 7.83
C VAL A 166 -10.50 -7.24 8.44
N ILE A 167 -9.80 -8.13 7.73
CA ILE A 167 -9.39 -9.42 8.24
C ILE A 167 -7.87 -9.46 8.19
N ILE A 168 -7.22 -9.71 9.32
CA ILE A 168 -5.78 -9.95 9.37
C ILE A 168 -5.56 -11.45 9.18
N ILE A 169 -4.82 -11.81 8.16
CA ILE A 169 -4.52 -13.20 7.78
C ILE A 169 -3.03 -13.43 7.96
N LYS A 170 -2.69 -14.39 8.81
CA LYS A 170 -1.37 -14.95 9.00
C LYS A 170 -1.33 -16.38 8.46
N LYS A 171 -0.19 -17.03 8.48
CA LYS A 171 -0.02 -18.42 8.00
C LYS A 171 -1.04 -19.39 8.59
N ASN A 172 -1.29 -19.33 9.91
CA ASN A 172 -2.15 -20.25 10.64
C ASN A 172 -3.27 -19.56 11.44
N GLU A 173 -3.47 -18.27 11.25
CA GLU A 173 -4.42 -17.47 12.05
C GLU A 173 -5.20 -16.52 11.16
N GLU A 174 -6.47 -16.32 11.49
CA GLU A 174 -7.33 -15.27 10.94
C GLU A 174 -7.97 -14.49 12.08
N VAL A 175 -7.81 -13.16 12.03
CA VAL A 175 -8.42 -12.25 12.99
C VAL A 175 -9.39 -11.33 12.26
N LYS A 176 -10.68 -11.52 12.47
CA LYS A 176 -11.72 -10.61 11.96
C LYS A 176 -11.78 -9.37 12.83
N VAL A 177 -11.71 -8.21 12.21
CA VAL A 177 -11.78 -6.91 12.85
C VAL A 177 -13.05 -6.22 12.39
N ALA A 178 -13.99 -6.05 13.31
CA ALA A 178 -15.25 -5.38 13.03
C ALA A 178 -15.02 -3.94 12.54
N ARG A 179 -15.99 -3.42 11.81
CA ARG A 179 -15.96 -2.07 11.26
C ARG A 179 -15.68 -1.03 12.33
N GLN A 180 -14.66 -0.23 12.12
CA GLN A 180 -14.23 0.84 12.99
C GLN A 180 -13.42 1.90 12.23
N SER A 181 -12.99 2.97 12.90
CA SER A 181 -12.17 4.00 12.30
C SER A 181 -10.81 3.46 11.82
N LYS A 182 -10.22 4.09 10.80
CA LYS A 182 -8.87 3.75 10.33
C LYS A 182 -7.81 3.90 11.41
N GLU A 183 -8.00 4.86 12.33
CA GLU A 183 -7.19 4.99 13.54
C GLU A 183 -7.34 3.77 14.47
N GLY A 184 -8.58 3.32 14.71
CA GLY A 184 -8.83 2.12 15.51
C GLY A 184 -8.18 0.87 14.92
N ILE A 185 -8.28 0.68 13.59
CA ILE A 185 -7.59 -0.40 12.87
C ILE A 185 -6.07 -0.26 13.01
N ALA A 186 -5.51 0.95 12.87
CA ALA A 186 -4.09 1.21 13.05
C ALA A 186 -3.62 0.80 14.45
N LYS A 187 -4.32 1.24 15.50
CA LYS A 187 -4.03 0.86 16.89
C LYS A 187 -4.05 -0.65 17.13
N LEU A 188 -5.01 -1.35 16.51
CA LEU A 188 -5.10 -2.80 16.63
C LEU A 188 -3.93 -3.49 15.90
N ILE A 189 -3.57 -3.05 14.69
CA ILE A 189 -2.42 -3.59 13.95
C ILE A 189 -1.14 -3.35 14.75
N CYS A 190 -0.92 -2.13 15.25
CA CYS A 190 0.26 -1.79 16.05
C CYS A 190 0.37 -2.62 17.32
N ARG A 191 -0.75 -2.83 18.04
CA ARG A 191 -0.76 -3.72 19.22
C ARG A 191 -0.34 -5.14 18.86
N LYS A 192 -0.88 -5.70 17.75
CA LYS A 192 -0.49 -7.05 17.29
C LYS A 192 0.97 -7.12 16.84
N ILE A 193 1.53 -6.07 16.29
CA ILE A 193 2.96 -5.98 15.98
C ILE A 193 3.77 -6.06 17.28
N VAL A 194 3.41 -5.28 18.29
CA VAL A 194 4.07 -5.30 19.60
C VAL A 194 3.98 -6.69 20.26
N GLU A 195 2.81 -7.32 20.23
CA GLU A 195 2.62 -8.70 20.72
C GLU A 195 3.54 -9.71 20.00
N GLU A 196 3.76 -9.56 18.69
CA GLU A 196 4.64 -10.44 17.89
C GLU A 196 6.13 -10.28 18.22
N PHE A 197 6.55 -9.04 18.58
CA PHE A 197 7.97 -8.73 18.87
C PHE A 197 8.36 -8.89 20.34
N LEU A 198 7.41 -8.79 21.27
CA LEU A 198 7.65 -8.85 22.70
C LEU A 198 7.16 -10.17 23.34
N GLY A 199 6.43 -11.00 22.58
CA GLY A 199 5.96 -12.32 23.00
C GLY A 199 6.95 -13.41 22.67
#